data_3b30f9f19931dfb2dcab94d5f21a648b
#
_entry.id   3b30f9f19931dfb2dcab94d5f21a648b
#
_cell.length_a   1.000
_cell.length_b   1.000
_cell.length_c   1.000
_cell.angle_alpha   90.00
_cell.angle_beta   90.00
_cell.angle_gamma   90.00
#
_symmetry.space_group_name_H-M   'P 1'
#
loop_
_entity.id
_entity.type
_entity.pdbx_description
1 polymer ?
#
loop_
_entity_poly.entity_id
_entity_poly.type
_entity_poly.pdbx_seq_one_letter_code
_entity_poly.pdbx_strand_id
1 'polypeptide(L)'
;MAFRLSIRSFVSVDVSIKDIINELQNKIAMEEEWRTDQVRPVERQNLHFTLVFLGEISSEITDILKSRLSNLEFQPFSVIYKGLGVFPSYANPRIVWMGTDIEGGKKLMDLYQKVAVCIRDAGLTPDKPFIPHVTLFRIKYRGLKMFKMLARYKDLKFGSDFIDRLHLKKSLLTQTGSIYSDMLTVYGK
;
A
#
# COMPACT_ATOMS: atom_id res chain seq x y z
N MET A 1 1.62 -21.06 -30.33
CA MET A 1 2.02 -19.99 -29.38
C MET A 1 1.16 -20.15 -28.14
N ALA A 2 1.73 -20.64 -27.04
CA ALA A 2 0.99 -20.70 -25.79
C ALA A 2 0.82 -19.25 -25.27
N PHE A 3 -0.42 -18.81 -25.06
CA PHE A 3 -0.72 -17.56 -24.39
C PHE A 3 -0.12 -17.65 -22.97
N ARG A 4 1.00 -16.97 -22.72
CA ARG A 4 1.51 -16.80 -21.36
C ARG A 4 0.50 -15.94 -20.60
N LEU A 5 -0.24 -16.57 -19.70
CA LEU A 5 -1.13 -15.86 -18.77
C LEU A 5 -0.28 -14.93 -17.91
N SER A 6 -0.41 -13.62 -18.12
CA SER A 6 0.21 -12.62 -17.24
C SER A 6 -0.73 -12.27 -16.08
N ILE A 7 -0.16 -12.07 -14.93
CA ILE A 7 -0.90 -11.77 -13.69
C ILE A 7 -0.36 -10.45 -13.14
N ARG A 8 -1.21 -9.42 -13.08
CA ARG A 8 -0.86 -8.17 -12.40
C ARG A 8 -0.76 -8.42 -10.91
N SER A 9 0.40 -8.17 -10.32
CA SER A 9 0.71 -8.59 -8.96
C SER A 9 1.46 -7.54 -8.15
N PHE A 10 1.40 -7.67 -6.84
CA PHE A 10 2.16 -6.86 -5.88
C PHE A 10 2.32 -7.60 -4.56
N VAL A 11 3.33 -7.20 -3.76
CA VAL A 11 3.50 -7.66 -2.38
C VAL A 11 3.01 -6.57 -1.43
N SER A 12 2.22 -6.96 -0.43
CA SER A 12 1.60 -6.02 0.51
C SER A 12 1.55 -6.54 1.94
N VAL A 13 1.32 -5.60 2.85
CA VAL A 13 0.88 -5.84 4.23
C VAL A 13 -0.50 -5.21 4.40
N ASP A 14 -1.47 -5.99 4.84
CA ASP A 14 -2.81 -5.50 5.07
C ASP A 14 -2.90 -4.66 6.35
N VAL A 15 -3.87 -3.75 6.37
CA VAL A 15 -4.16 -2.87 7.50
C VAL A 15 -5.33 -3.43 8.29
N SER A 16 -5.26 -3.47 9.64
CA SER A 16 -6.36 -3.92 10.49
C SER A 16 -7.30 -2.78 10.88
N ILE A 17 -6.79 -1.56 11.07
CA ILE A 17 -7.58 -0.38 11.53
C ILE A 17 -8.47 0.23 10.41
N LYS A 18 -9.06 -0.61 9.58
CA LYS A 18 -9.82 -0.17 8.38
C LYS A 18 -11.01 0.71 8.70
N ASP A 19 -11.66 0.50 9.85
CA ASP A 19 -12.82 1.31 10.28
C ASP A 19 -12.38 2.71 10.68
N ILE A 20 -11.31 2.83 11.45
CA ILE A 20 -10.73 4.13 11.84
C ILE A 20 -10.30 4.92 10.60
N ILE A 21 -9.71 4.23 9.61
CA ILE A 21 -9.32 4.88 8.36
C ILE A 21 -10.54 5.34 7.57
N ASN A 22 -11.60 4.54 7.51
CA ASN A 22 -12.82 4.92 6.81
C ASN A 22 -13.51 6.13 7.46
N GLU A 23 -13.57 6.18 8.78
CA GLU A 23 -14.06 7.35 9.53
C GLU A 23 -13.20 8.59 9.24
N LEU A 24 -11.88 8.45 9.23
CA LEU A 24 -10.95 9.53 8.88
C LEU A 24 -11.16 10.01 7.44
N GLN A 25 -11.35 9.11 6.49
CA GLN A 25 -11.65 9.46 5.10
C GLN A 25 -12.93 10.28 4.99
N ASN A 26 -14.00 9.85 5.66
CA ASN A 26 -15.28 10.56 5.67
C ASN A 26 -15.14 11.95 6.29
N LYS A 27 -14.46 12.04 7.45
CA LYS A 27 -14.20 13.31 8.14
C LYS A 27 -13.44 14.30 7.23
N ILE A 28 -12.34 13.86 6.62
CA ILE A 28 -11.53 14.71 5.72
C ILE A 28 -12.36 15.15 4.51
N ALA A 29 -13.11 14.24 3.88
CA ALA A 29 -13.91 14.58 2.72
C ALA A 29 -14.98 15.64 3.04
N MET A 30 -15.59 15.57 4.22
CA MET A 30 -16.55 16.58 4.70
C MET A 30 -15.87 17.93 5.03
N GLU A 31 -14.75 17.91 5.77
CA GLU A 31 -14.03 19.13 6.17
C GLU A 31 -13.45 19.90 4.96
N GLU A 32 -13.04 19.19 3.92
CA GLU A 32 -12.46 19.77 2.71
C GLU A 32 -13.48 19.94 1.57
N GLU A 33 -14.77 19.61 1.83
CA GLU A 33 -15.88 19.68 0.85
C GLU A 33 -15.56 18.96 -0.48
N TRP A 34 -14.85 17.83 -0.38
CA TRP A 34 -14.41 17.09 -1.55
C TRP A 34 -15.55 16.37 -2.25
N ARG A 35 -15.64 16.53 -3.55
CA ARG A 35 -16.59 15.82 -4.40
C ARG A 35 -15.96 14.50 -4.89
N THR A 36 -16.76 13.47 -4.99
CA THR A 36 -16.33 12.11 -5.41
C THR A 36 -15.80 12.05 -6.85
N ASP A 37 -16.19 13.01 -7.70
CA ASP A 37 -15.65 13.15 -9.05
C ASP A 37 -14.22 13.75 -9.05
N GLN A 38 -13.85 14.47 -8.01
CA GLN A 38 -12.53 15.09 -7.83
C GLN A 38 -11.57 14.24 -7.03
N VAL A 39 -12.04 13.65 -5.91
CA VAL A 39 -11.24 12.87 -4.97
C VAL A 39 -11.98 11.58 -4.63
N ARG A 40 -11.35 10.45 -4.91
CA ARG A 40 -11.90 9.12 -4.66
C ARG A 40 -11.23 8.50 -3.45
N PRO A 41 -11.95 8.14 -2.38
CA PRO A 41 -11.39 7.36 -1.28
C PRO A 41 -10.99 5.96 -1.78
N VAL A 42 -9.95 5.40 -1.18
CA VAL A 42 -9.60 3.99 -1.36
C VAL A 42 -10.62 3.16 -0.59
N GLU A 43 -11.17 2.17 -1.24
CA GLU A 43 -12.15 1.28 -0.64
C GLU A 43 -11.56 0.52 0.56
N ARG A 44 -12.35 0.32 1.59
CA ARG A 44 -11.95 -0.29 2.85
C ARG A 44 -11.17 -1.61 2.68
N GLN A 45 -11.62 -2.51 1.78
CA GLN A 45 -10.97 -3.78 1.50
C GLN A 45 -9.62 -3.64 0.80
N ASN A 46 -9.36 -2.49 0.20
CA ASN A 46 -8.16 -2.20 -0.58
C ASN A 46 -7.10 -1.39 0.19
N LEU A 47 -7.31 -1.16 1.50
CA LEU A 47 -6.35 -0.46 2.35
C LEU A 47 -5.19 -1.40 2.74
N HIS A 48 -3.96 -1.04 2.34
CA HIS A 48 -2.75 -1.83 2.60
C HIS A 48 -1.49 -0.97 2.45
N PHE A 49 -0.37 -1.45 3.00
CA PHE A 49 0.96 -1.01 2.58
C PHE A 49 1.37 -1.80 1.34
N THR A 50 1.69 -1.14 0.25
CA THR A 50 2.31 -1.81 -0.90
C THR A 50 3.81 -1.84 -0.69
N LEU A 51 4.39 -3.01 -0.44
CA LEU A 51 5.83 -3.16 -0.34
C LEU A 51 6.48 -3.05 -1.72
N VAL A 52 6.02 -3.83 -2.70
CA VAL A 52 6.54 -3.80 -4.08
C VAL A 52 5.43 -4.03 -5.09
N PHE A 53 5.36 -3.19 -6.12
CA PHE A 53 4.59 -3.49 -7.32
C PHE A 53 5.43 -4.34 -8.27
N LEU A 54 4.83 -5.40 -8.81
CA LEU A 54 5.49 -6.33 -9.75
C LEU A 54 5.03 -6.11 -11.19
N GLY A 55 3.91 -5.38 -11.36
CA GLY A 55 3.28 -5.27 -12.68
C GLY A 55 2.69 -6.60 -13.14
N GLU A 56 2.70 -6.81 -14.45
CA GLU A 56 2.24 -8.05 -15.05
C GLU A 56 3.41 -9.04 -15.14
N ILE A 57 3.29 -10.16 -14.45
CA ILE A 57 4.30 -11.24 -14.42
C ILE A 57 3.69 -12.55 -14.93
N SER A 58 4.51 -13.42 -15.49
CA SER A 58 4.06 -14.73 -15.98
C SER A 58 3.72 -15.69 -14.82
N SER A 59 3.01 -16.76 -15.12
CA SER A 59 2.73 -17.84 -14.16
C SER A 59 4.01 -18.44 -13.59
N GLU A 60 5.02 -18.67 -14.42
CA GLU A 60 6.31 -19.24 -14.02
C GLU A 60 7.03 -18.35 -13.01
N ILE A 61 7.07 -17.03 -13.25
CA ILE A 61 7.66 -16.06 -12.30
C ILE A 61 6.83 -16.00 -11.01
N THR A 62 5.51 -16.11 -11.12
CA THR A 62 4.62 -16.14 -9.94
C THR A 62 4.94 -17.36 -9.07
N ASP A 63 5.18 -18.52 -9.63
CA ASP A 63 5.49 -19.74 -8.87
C ASP A 63 6.89 -19.68 -8.23
N ILE A 64 7.87 -19.12 -8.93
CA ILE A 64 9.20 -18.83 -8.36
C ILE A 64 9.07 -17.88 -7.16
N LEU A 65 8.33 -16.79 -7.31
CA LEU A 65 8.10 -15.83 -6.23
C LEU A 65 7.40 -16.44 -5.03
N LYS A 66 6.36 -17.27 -5.24
CA LYS A 66 5.70 -18.00 -4.15
C LYS A 66 6.70 -18.86 -3.38
N SER A 67 7.54 -19.60 -4.08
CA SER A 67 8.58 -20.44 -3.46
C SER A 67 9.58 -19.60 -2.65
N ARG A 68 10.07 -18.47 -3.21
CA ARG A 68 11.03 -17.60 -2.52
C ARG A 68 10.41 -16.93 -1.29
N LEU A 69 9.20 -16.37 -1.44
CA LEU A 69 8.50 -15.70 -0.36
C LEU A 69 8.07 -16.66 0.76
N SER A 70 7.72 -17.92 0.46
CA SER A 70 7.37 -18.91 1.47
C SER A 70 8.52 -19.24 2.43
N ASN A 71 9.77 -19.02 2.01
CA ASN A 71 10.98 -19.20 2.81
C ASN A 71 11.45 -17.90 3.47
N LEU A 72 10.72 -16.78 3.28
CA LEU A 72 11.08 -15.51 3.90
C LEU A 72 10.73 -15.55 5.40
N GLU A 73 11.70 -15.19 6.24
CA GLU A 73 11.52 -15.08 7.67
C GLU A 73 11.61 -13.63 8.13
N PHE A 74 10.66 -13.22 8.95
CA PHE A 74 10.66 -11.91 9.61
C PHE A 74 10.01 -11.99 10.98
N GLN A 75 10.47 -11.17 11.92
CA GLN A 75 9.85 -11.04 13.24
C GLN A 75 8.61 -10.14 13.12
N PRO A 76 7.46 -10.54 13.69
CA PRO A 76 6.30 -9.67 13.79
C PRO A 76 6.63 -8.38 14.55
N PHE A 77 5.99 -7.27 14.18
CA PHE A 77 6.26 -5.97 14.77
C PHE A 77 5.03 -5.06 14.78
N SER A 78 5.04 -4.06 15.67
CA SER A 78 4.01 -3.04 15.71
C SER A 78 4.39 -1.82 14.89
N VAL A 79 3.38 -1.16 14.33
CA VAL A 79 3.47 0.16 13.69
C VAL A 79 2.42 1.09 14.30
N ILE A 80 2.75 2.37 14.43
CA ILE A 80 1.79 3.42 14.79
C ILE A 80 1.54 4.23 13.53
N TYR A 81 0.27 4.36 13.15
CA TYR A 81 -0.11 5.22 12.03
C TYR A 81 -0.02 6.68 12.44
N LYS A 82 0.76 7.48 11.71
CA LYS A 82 1.05 8.87 12.04
C LYS A 82 1.18 9.74 10.82
N GLY A 83 0.51 10.88 10.85
CA GLY A 83 0.63 11.93 9.84
C GLY A 83 0.01 11.60 8.50
N LEU A 84 -0.31 12.64 7.75
CA LEU A 84 -0.75 12.56 6.36
C LEU A 84 0.26 13.21 5.43
N GLY A 85 0.36 12.70 4.21
CA GLY A 85 1.17 13.28 3.16
C GLY A 85 0.54 13.10 1.79
N VAL A 86 1.24 13.60 0.77
CA VAL A 86 0.79 13.52 -0.62
C VAL A 86 1.90 13.07 -1.55
N PHE A 87 1.53 12.43 -2.65
CA PHE A 87 2.41 12.14 -3.77
C PHE A 87 1.83 12.74 -5.06
N PRO A 88 2.69 13.13 -6.05
CA PRO A 88 4.15 13.22 -5.95
C PRO A 88 4.63 14.46 -5.18
N SER A 89 3.81 15.52 -5.08
CA SER A 89 4.19 16.77 -4.42
C SER A 89 2.97 17.58 -3.97
N TYR A 90 3.18 18.55 -3.10
CA TYR A 90 2.14 19.49 -2.63
C TYR A 90 1.55 20.34 -3.77
N ALA A 91 2.36 20.66 -4.79
CA ALA A 91 1.91 21.47 -5.92
C ALA A 91 1.00 20.72 -6.91
N ASN A 92 1.16 19.40 -6.99
CA ASN A 92 0.37 18.57 -7.89
C ASN A 92 0.03 17.21 -7.23
N PRO A 93 -0.77 17.21 -6.15
CA PRO A 93 -1.10 15.99 -5.43
C PRO A 93 -1.96 15.04 -6.30
N ARG A 94 -1.64 13.76 -6.24
CA ARG A 94 -2.38 12.68 -6.90
C ARG A 94 -2.85 11.62 -5.95
N ILE A 95 -2.21 11.53 -4.79
CA ILE A 95 -2.48 10.58 -3.74
C ILE A 95 -2.39 11.32 -2.41
N VAL A 96 -3.36 11.12 -1.53
CA VAL A 96 -3.24 11.41 -0.10
C VAL A 96 -2.99 10.09 0.60
N TRP A 97 -2.00 10.05 1.46
CA TRP A 97 -1.60 8.85 2.18
C TRP A 97 -1.40 9.11 3.67
N MET A 98 -1.51 8.05 4.45
CA MET A 98 -1.22 7.99 5.87
C MET A 98 0.13 7.32 6.09
N GLY A 99 1.01 7.97 6.86
CA GLY A 99 2.33 7.46 7.22
C GLY A 99 2.33 6.64 8.49
N THR A 100 3.56 6.37 8.96
CA THR A 100 3.82 5.68 10.22
C THR A 100 4.74 6.51 11.11
N ASP A 101 4.87 6.11 12.37
CA ASP A 101 5.96 6.54 13.22
C ASP A 101 7.32 6.09 12.67
N ILE A 102 8.39 6.66 13.20
CA ILE A 102 9.77 6.40 12.72
C ILE A 102 10.14 4.93 12.90
N GLU A 103 9.81 4.35 14.05
CA GLU A 103 10.19 2.98 14.39
C GLU A 103 9.43 1.95 13.53
N GLY A 104 8.10 2.10 13.42
CA GLY A 104 7.30 1.26 12.54
C GLY A 104 7.71 1.39 11.07
N GLY A 105 8.06 2.61 10.64
CA GLY A 105 8.57 2.86 9.29
C GLY A 105 9.88 2.15 9.01
N LYS A 106 10.83 2.11 9.96
CA LYS A 106 12.09 1.35 9.84
C LYS A 106 11.81 -0.15 9.70
N LYS A 107 10.96 -0.72 10.54
CA LYS A 107 10.60 -2.15 10.48
C LYS A 107 9.91 -2.55 9.17
N LEU A 108 9.03 -1.68 8.65
CA LEU A 108 8.45 -1.87 7.32
C LEU A 108 9.52 -1.80 6.22
N MET A 109 10.52 -0.92 6.36
CA MET A 109 11.64 -0.84 5.43
C MET A 109 12.50 -2.10 5.48
N ASP A 110 12.79 -2.64 6.68
CA ASP A 110 13.54 -3.89 6.84
C ASP A 110 12.78 -5.08 6.19
N LEU A 111 11.46 -5.14 6.38
CA LEU A 111 10.62 -6.14 5.70
C LEU A 111 10.66 -5.98 4.17
N TYR A 112 10.55 -4.74 3.68
CA TYR A 112 10.71 -4.45 2.24
C TYR A 112 12.05 -4.93 1.71
N GLN A 113 13.17 -4.70 2.43
CA GLN A 113 14.50 -5.15 1.98
C GLN A 113 14.56 -6.68 1.81
N LYS A 114 13.99 -7.43 2.75
CA LYS A 114 13.90 -8.89 2.66
C LYS A 114 13.06 -9.34 1.45
N VAL A 115 11.90 -8.72 1.24
CA VAL A 115 11.03 -8.98 0.08
C VAL A 115 11.77 -8.63 -1.22
N ALA A 116 12.50 -7.52 -1.25
CA ALA A 116 13.26 -7.10 -2.44
C ALA A 116 14.37 -8.10 -2.83
N VAL A 117 14.96 -8.82 -1.85
CA VAL A 117 15.89 -9.93 -2.14
C VAL A 117 15.13 -11.04 -2.88
N CYS A 118 14.00 -11.52 -2.35
CA CYS A 118 13.19 -12.57 -2.98
C CYS A 118 12.78 -12.19 -4.41
N ILE A 119 12.46 -10.93 -4.65
CA ILE A 119 12.07 -10.39 -5.96
C ILE A 119 13.25 -10.43 -6.93
N ARG A 120 14.44 -9.99 -6.50
CA ARG A 120 15.66 -10.06 -7.33
C ARG A 120 16.04 -11.51 -7.67
N ASP A 121 15.93 -12.42 -6.69
CA ASP A 121 16.19 -13.85 -6.89
C ASP A 121 15.20 -14.51 -7.85
N ALA A 122 14.02 -13.91 -8.04
CA ALA A 122 13.05 -14.33 -9.07
C ALA A 122 13.29 -13.65 -10.44
N GLY A 123 14.39 -12.90 -10.59
CA GLY A 123 14.74 -12.23 -11.85
C GLY A 123 13.97 -10.93 -12.11
N LEU A 124 13.35 -10.33 -11.07
CA LEU A 124 12.65 -9.06 -11.17
C LEU A 124 13.42 -7.95 -10.46
N THR A 125 13.08 -6.70 -10.80
CA THR A 125 13.65 -5.52 -10.15
C THR A 125 12.53 -4.67 -9.56
N PRO A 126 12.60 -4.29 -8.27
CA PRO A 126 11.68 -3.32 -7.70
C PRO A 126 11.72 -2.00 -8.47
N ASP A 127 10.56 -1.49 -8.89
CA ASP A 127 10.48 -0.33 -9.80
C ASP A 127 10.72 1.02 -9.10
N LYS A 128 10.53 1.10 -7.79
CA LYS A 128 10.62 2.35 -7.02
C LYS A 128 11.15 2.14 -5.60
N PRO A 129 11.79 3.16 -5.01
CA PRO A 129 12.08 3.16 -3.59
C PRO A 129 10.80 3.02 -2.77
N PHE A 130 10.85 2.19 -1.74
CA PHE A 130 9.73 2.02 -0.82
C PHE A 130 9.66 3.19 0.16
N ILE A 131 8.48 3.77 0.28
CA ILE A 131 8.13 4.75 1.31
C ILE A 131 6.95 4.17 2.08
N PRO A 132 7.06 3.89 3.39
CA PRO A 132 5.97 3.34 4.18
C PRO A 132 4.74 4.25 4.18
N HIS A 133 3.65 3.83 3.52
CA HIS A 133 2.41 4.59 3.46
C HIS A 133 1.21 3.72 3.13
N VAL A 134 0.05 4.13 3.62
CA VAL A 134 -1.26 3.61 3.21
C VAL A 134 -1.98 4.67 2.40
N THR A 135 -2.34 4.37 1.16
CA THR A 135 -3.10 5.30 0.32
C THR A 135 -4.52 5.45 0.85
N LEU A 136 -4.93 6.68 1.16
CA LEU A 136 -6.28 7.01 1.61
C LEU A 136 -7.17 7.50 0.47
N PHE A 137 -6.63 8.38 -0.40
CA PHE A 137 -7.40 8.97 -1.49
C PHE A 137 -6.58 9.02 -2.77
N ARG A 138 -7.29 8.91 -3.89
CA ARG A 138 -6.77 9.18 -5.24
C ARG A 138 -7.41 10.45 -5.78
N ILE A 139 -6.57 11.39 -6.23
CA ILE A 139 -6.99 12.70 -6.71
C ILE A 139 -7.03 12.68 -8.23
N LYS A 140 -8.18 12.98 -8.78
CA LYS A 140 -8.42 13.09 -10.22
C LYS A 140 -8.27 14.53 -10.69
N TYR A 141 -8.74 15.49 -9.89
CA TYR A 141 -8.72 16.91 -10.21
C TYR A 141 -7.37 17.56 -9.92
N ARG A 142 -6.92 18.46 -10.81
CA ARG A 142 -5.70 19.25 -10.60
C ARG A 142 -6.05 20.57 -9.88
N GLY A 143 -5.12 21.07 -9.06
CA GLY A 143 -5.26 22.38 -8.41
C GLY A 143 -5.87 22.35 -7.02
N LEU A 144 -6.13 21.17 -6.43
CA LEU A 144 -6.53 21.08 -5.02
C LEU A 144 -5.39 21.53 -4.10
N LYS A 145 -5.68 22.46 -3.21
CA LYS A 145 -4.73 22.98 -2.22
C LYS A 145 -4.84 22.14 -0.94
N MET A 146 -3.82 21.34 -0.65
CA MET A 146 -3.83 20.40 0.48
C MET A 146 -3.04 20.87 1.71
N PHE A 147 -2.39 22.03 1.62
CA PHE A 147 -1.44 22.47 2.66
C PHE A 147 -2.07 22.60 4.05
N LYS A 148 -3.24 23.24 4.14
CA LYS A 148 -3.93 23.44 5.44
C LYS A 148 -4.37 22.11 6.06
N MET A 149 -4.94 21.23 5.24
CA MET A 149 -5.36 19.90 5.67
C MET A 149 -4.14 19.09 6.16
N LEU A 150 -3.07 19.03 5.38
CA LEU A 150 -1.88 18.27 5.74
C LEU A 150 -1.20 18.82 7.00
N ALA A 151 -1.15 20.13 7.18
CA ALA A 151 -0.63 20.76 8.40
C ALA A 151 -1.44 20.36 9.64
N ARG A 152 -2.78 20.27 9.54
CA ARG A 152 -3.68 19.84 10.61
C ARG A 152 -3.40 18.40 11.05
N TYR A 153 -3.08 17.51 10.12
CA TYR A 153 -2.93 16.07 10.35
C TYR A 153 -1.47 15.60 10.46
N LYS A 154 -0.48 16.51 10.37
CA LYS A 154 0.95 16.18 10.26
C LYS A 154 1.47 15.28 11.38
N ASP A 155 1.08 15.54 12.63
CA ASP A 155 1.61 14.87 13.82
C ASP A 155 0.57 13.99 14.53
N LEU A 156 -0.63 13.88 14.00
CA LEU A 156 -1.70 13.10 14.61
C LEU A 156 -1.43 11.61 14.48
N LYS A 157 -1.68 10.88 15.57
CA LYS A 157 -1.69 9.42 15.58
C LYS A 157 -3.12 8.93 15.34
N PHE A 158 -3.27 7.91 14.50
CA PHE A 158 -4.57 7.38 14.07
C PHE A 158 -4.86 5.98 14.62
N GLY A 159 -3.90 5.35 15.28
CA GLY A 159 -4.00 4.01 15.82
C GLY A 159 -2.70 3.25 15.62
N SER A 160 -2.74 1.97 15.93
CA SER A 160 -1.60 1.06 15.76
C SER A 160 -2.06 -0.26 15.17
N ASP A 161 -1.11 -0.97 14.58
CA ASP A 161 -1.32 -2.29 14.00
C ASP A 161 -0.17 -3.22 14.39
N PHE A 162 -0.44 -4.53 14.39
CA PHE A 162 0.55 -5.56 14.60
C PHE A 162 0.73 -6.33 13.29
N ILE A 163 1.90 -6.16 12.70
CA ILE A 163 2.25 -6.76 11.41
C ILE A 163 2.84 -8.13 11.66
N ASP A 164 2.05 -9.16 11.42
CA ASP A 164 2.41 -10.58 11.59
C ASP A 164 2.46 -11.35 10.27
N ARG A 165 2.03 -10.73 9.16
CA ARG A 165 1.99 -11.38 7.84
C ARG A 165 2.14 -10.40 6.69
N LEU A 166 2.57 -10.94 5.55
CA LEU A 166 2.54 -10.25 4.26
C LEU A 166 1.83 -11.12 3.23
N HIS A 167 1.43 -10.51 2.12
CA HIS A 167 0.69 -11.17 1.05
C HIS A 167 1.32 -10.91 -0.31
N LEU A 168 1.40 -11.95 -1.16
CA LEU A 168 1.51 -11.78 -2.60
C LEU A 168 0.10 -11.73 -3.14
N LYS A 169 -0.29 -10.62 -3.77
CA LYS A 169 -1.65 -10.39 -4.25
C LYS A 169 -1.71 -10.30 -5.77
N LYS A 170 -2.80 -10.83 -6.32
CA LYS A 170 -3.26 -10.58 -7.69
C LYS A 170 -4.14 -9.34 -7.71
N SER A 171 -4.01 -8.52 -8.74
CA SER A 171 -4.85 -7.35 -8.99
C SER A 171 -5.64 -7.53 -10.28
N LEU A 172 -6.95 -7.52 -10.18
CA LEU A 172 -7.87 -7.47 -11.32
C LEU A 172 -8.41 -6.05 -11.44
N LEU A 173 -8.16 -5.40 -12.57
CA LEU A 173 -8.71 -4.07 -12.85
C LEU A 173 -10.13 -4.24 -13.40
N THR A 174 -11.10 -3.58 -12.76
CA THR A 174 -12.49 -3.52 -13.22
C THR A 174 -12.91 -2.09 -13.49
N GLN A 175 -14.06 -1.90 -14.11
CA GLN A 175 -14.62 -0.56 -14.35
C GLN A 175 -14.90 0.21 -13.04
N THR A 176 -15.21 -0.50 -11.97
CA THR A 176 -15.52 0.08 -10.65
C THR A 176 -14.29 0.29 -9.77
N GLY A 177 -13.18 -0.41 -10.04
CA GLY A 177 -11.94 -0.32 -9.26
C GLY A 177 -11.09 -1.59 -9.36
N SER A 178 -10.08 -1.68 -8.50
CA SER A 178 -9.23 -2.87 -8.42
C SER A 178 -9.80 -3.87 -7.42
N ILE A 179 -9.87 -5.14 -7.82
CA ILE A 179 -10.18 -6.26 -6.93
C ILE A 179 -8.88 -7.01 -6.67
N TYR A 180 -8.57 -7.23 -5.39
CA TYR A 180 -7.36 -7.94 -4.96
C TYR A 180 -7.73 -9.32 -4.40
N SER A 181 -6.87 -10.30 -4.68
CA SER A 181 -6.96 -11.65 -4.11
C SER A 181 -5.57 -12.14 -3.71
N ASP A 182 -5.50 -12.85 -2.59
CA ASP A 182 -4.25 -13.41 -2.08
C ASP A 182 -3.86 -14.65 -2.88
N MET A 183 -2.63 -14.65 -3.38
CA MET A 183 -2.02 -15.80 -4.03
C MET A 183 -1.10 -16.57 -3.07
N LEU A 184 -0.56 -15.88 -2.06
CA LEU A 184 0.25 -16.42 -0.98
C LEU A 184 0.14 -15.52 0.23
N THR A 185 0.08 -16.13 1.43
CA THR A 185 0.25 -15.46 2.73
C THR A 185 1.47 -16.02 3.43
N VAL A 186 2.37 -15.15 3.90
CA VAL A 186 3.58 -15.51 4.65
C VAL A 186 3.46 -14.92 6.04
N TYR A 187 3.57 -15.75 7.05
CA TYR A 187 3.53 -15.36 8.47
C TYR A 187 4.92 -15.12 9.01
N GLY A 188 5.05 -14.09 9.85
CA GLY A 188 6.23 -13.87 10.68
C GLY A 188 6.39 -14.97 11.75
N LYS A 189 7.61 -15.19 12.16
CA LYS A 189 7.97 -16.21 13.18
C LYS A 189 8.79 -15.56 14.28
#